data_400a3bfb6cdd5a06de8444f5dff612e8
#
_entry.id   400a3bfb6cdd5a06de8444f5dff612e8
#
_cell.length_a   1.000
_cell.length_b   1.000
_cell.length_c   1.000
_cell.angle_alpha   90.00
_cell.angle_beta   90.00
_cell.angle_gamma   90.00
#
_symmetry.space_group_name_H-M   'P 1'
#
loop_
_entity.id
_entity.type
_entity.pdbx_description
1 polymer ?
#
loop_
_entity_poly.entity_id
_entity_poly.type
_entity_poly.pdbx_seq_one_letter_code
_entity_poly.pdbx_strand_id
1 'polypeptide(L)'
;MELLYRSTRGAKEPVTASKAILQGLAEDGGLFVPDSIPKLTCSMEQLAGMTYQETAYEVMKLFLTDYTEEELKYCINSAYDKKFDTDVIAPLAKVEDAYYLELFHGATIAFKDMALSILPYLMTTAAKKNQVKNDIVILTATSGDTGKAALAGFADVPGTKIIVFYPKNGVSPIQEKQMVTQKGDNTFVVGIHGNFDDAQSGVKAIFGNKELAKELDQAGYQFSSANSINIGRLVPQIVYYVYAYARLLESGEIKDGETINVTVPTGNFGNILAAYYAKQMGIPIGKLICASNDNKVLYDFFRTGEYDRNRPFILTTSPSMDILISSNLERLIYRIAGADASKDQELMKALSEQGKYEITDKMRAQLHDFCGYYASEDETAKKIAKVYGDTGYVLDPHTAVASCAYEKYGADTKDETKTVIASTASPYKFTRSVMEAIDKEKYGSMSDFDLVDELNKISGVDVPNAIEEIRTAPVRHKTVCDAADMEQIVKTFLGVE
;
A
#
# COMPACT_ATOMS: atom_id res chain seq x y z
N MET A 1 1.19 23.86 -17.12
CA MET A 1 0.03 24.27 -16.28
C MET A 1 0.16 23.49 -14.99
N GLU A 2 0.03 24.13 -13.85
CA GLU A 2 0.16 23.46 -12.55
C GLU A 2 -1.06 22.57 -12.30
N LEU A 3 -0.82 21.30 -11.91
CA LEU A 3 -1.87 20.37 -11.54
C LEU A 3 -2.24 20.59 -10.07
N LEU A 4 -3.48 20.93 -9.82
CA LEU A 4 -3.99 21.15 -8.47
C LEU A 4 -4.76 19.93 -7.96
N TYR A 5 -4.88 19.86 -6.64
CA TYR A 5 -5.55 18.77 -5.91
C TYR A 5 -6.75 19.31 -5.15
N ARG A 6 -7.87 18.60 -5.24
CA ARG A 6 -9.12 18.90 -4.53
C ARG A 6 -9.49 17.83 -3.54
N SER A 7 -10.30 18.20 -2.56
CA SER A 7 -10.94 17.24 -1.67
C SER A 7 -12.10 16.53 -2.38
N THR A 8 -12.22 15.22 -2.17
CA THR A 8 -13.39 14.43 -2.61
C THR A 8 -14.70 14.92 -1.99
N ARG A 9 -14.65 15.60 -0.83
CA ARG A 9 -15.82 16.06 -0.08
C ARG A 9 -16.10 17.57 -0.20
N GLY A 10 -15.35 18.29 -1.02
CA GLY A 10 -15.69 19.63 -1.45
C GLY A 10 -15.06 20.78 -0.66
N ALA A 11 -13.98 20.55 0.09
CA ALA A 11 -13.18 21.67 0.61
C ALA A 11 -12.83 22.66 -0.52
N LYS A 12 -13.09 23.95 -0.28
CA LYS A 12 -13.22 24.94 -1.34
C LYS A 12 -11.95 25.24 -2.11
N GLU A 13 -10.80 25.24 -1.43
CA GLU A 13 -9.56 25.69 -2.04
C GLU A 13 -8.73 24.51 -2.55
N PRO A 14 -8.43 24.45 -3.84
CA PRO A 14 -7.48 23.48 -4.35
C PRO A 14 -6.08 23.79 -3.85
N VAL A 15 -5.26 22.76 -3.72
CA VAL A 15 -3.90 22.87 -3.21
C VAL A 15 -2.89 22.29 -4.20
N THR A 16 -1.62 22.70 -4.08
CA THR A 16 -0.52 22.08 -4.85
C THR A 16 -0.25 20.66 -4.39
N ALA A 17 0.48 19.87 -5.18
CA ALA A 17 0.85 18.51 -4.84
C ALA A 17 1.65 18.44 -3.53
N SER A 18 2.63 19.33 -3.35
CA SER A 18 3.43 19.37 -2.12
C SER A 18 2.57 19.64 -0.87
N LYS A 19 1.61 20.54 -0.97
CA LYS A 19 0.69 20.84 0.13
C LYS A 19 -0.25 19.67 0.42
N ALA A 20 -0.77 18.99 -0.59
CA ALA A 20 -1.61 17.80 -0.44
C ALA A 20 -0.85 16.64 0.23
N ILE A 21 0.42 16.41 -0.14
CA ILE A 21 1.29 15.40 0.47
C ILE A 21 1.57 15.74 1.95
N LEU A 22 1.87 17.00 2.24
CA LEU A 22 2.20 17.44 3.59
C LEU A 22 0.99 17.36 4.54
N GLN A 23 -0.19 17.71 4.06
CA GLN A 23 -1.43 17.60 4.83
C GLN A 23 -1.91 16.15 4.95
N GLY A 24 -1.74 15.33 3.90
CA GLY A 24 -2.15 13.92 3.85
C GLY A 24 -3.66 13.73 3.72
N LEU A 25 -4.48 14.58 4.34
CA LEU A 25 -5.94 14.56 4.35
C LEU A 25 -6.47 15.99 4.26
N ALA A 26 -7.59 16.20 3.58
CA ALA A 26 -8.23 17.52 3.51
C ALA A 26 -8.94 17.89 4.83
N GLU A 27 -9.14 19.19 5.06
CA GLU A 27 -9.74 19.71 6.31
C GLU A 27 -11.17 19.22 6.57
N ASP A 28 -11.91 18.89 5.50
CA ASP A 28 -13.26 18.34 5.55
C ASP A 28 -13.27 16.79 5.74
N GLY A 29 -12.10 16.17 5.88
CA GLY A 29 -11.93 14.72 5.99
C GLY A 29 -11.99 13.99 4.65
N GLY A 30 -12.08 14.71 3.52
CA GLY A 30 -12.01 14.14 2.17
C GLY A 30 -10.58 13.82 1.74
N LEU A 31 -10.46 13.01 0.70
CA LEU A 31 -9.19 12.61 0.15
C LEU A 31 -8.76 13.56 -0.98
N PHE A 32 -7.47 13.86 -1.06
CA PHE A 32 -6.97 14.65 -2.18
C PHE A 32 -6.96 13.82 -3.47
N VAL A 33 -7.52 14.41 -4.53
CA VAL A 33 -7.52 13.91 -5.91
C VAL A 33 -7.01 14.99 -6.86
N PRO A 34 -6.26 14.63 -7.92
CA PRO A 34 -5.87 15.62 -8.93
C PRO A 34 -7.08 16.10 -9.73
N ASP A 35 -7.10 17.36 -10.14
CA ASP A 35 -8.15 17.93 -10.98
C ASP A 35 -8.37 17.13 -12.27
N SER A 36 -7.31 16.55 -12.80
CA SER A 36 -7.34 15.64 -13.93
C SER A 36 -6.22 14.60 -13.81
N ILE A 37 -6.41 13.42 -14.42
CA ILE A 37 -5.32 12.46 -14.57
C ILE A 37 -4.56 12.80 -15.85
N PRO A 38 -3.28 13.19 -15.75
CA PRO A 38 -2.48 13.58 -16.90
C PRO A 38 -2.22 12.39 -17.83
N LYS A 39 -2.02 12.66 -19.11
CA LYS A 39 -1.57 11.67 -20.08
C LYS A 39 -0.06 11.56 -20.06
N LEU A 40 0.46 10.35 -20.31
CA LEU A 40 1.89 10.17 -20.54
C LEU A 40 2.35 11.02 -21.74
N THR A 41 3.55 11.59 -21.63
CA THR A 41 4.16 12.44 -22.65
C THR A 41 5.23 11.73 -23.46
N CYS A 42 5.73 10.58 -22.98
CA CYS A 42 6.67 9.72 -23.68
C CYS A 42 5.93 8.52 -24.34
N SER A 43 6.54 7.97 -25.38
CA SER A 43 6.03 6.76 -26.04
C SER A 43 6.30 5.50 -25.22
N MET A 44 5.57 4.41 -25.51
CA MET A 44 5.82 3.12 -24.86
C MET A 44 7.20 2.57 -25.19
N GLU A 45 7.72 2.80 -26.41
CA GLU A 45 9.05 2.42 -26.82
C GLU A 45 10.13 3.15 -26.02
N GLN A 46 9.93 4.44 -25.73
CA GLN A 46 10.85 5.21 -24.87
C GLN A 46 10.84 4.64 -23.43
N LEU A 47 9.66 4.35 -22.88
CA LEU A 47 9.54 3.73 -21.56
C LEU A 47 10.21 2.36 -21.49
N ALA A 48 10.15 1.57 -22.56
CA ALA A 48 10.77 0.25 -22.64
C ALA A 48 12.30 0.28 -22.42
N GLY A 49 12.97 1.38 -22.81
CA GLY A 49 14.41 1.57 -22.59
C GLY A 49 14.79 2.18 -21.24
N MET A 50 13.82 2.52 -20.38
CA MET A 50 14.05 3.25 -19.13
C MET A 50 14.26 2.31 -17.93
N THR A 51 15.12 2.74 -17.02
CA THR A 51 15.22 2.19 -15.67
C THR A 51 13.94 2.49 -14.87
N TYR A 52 13.78 1.83 -13.70
CA TYR A 52 12.67 2.12 -12.80
C TYR A 52 12.67 3.60 -12.36
N GLN A 53 13.84 4.15 -12.03
CA GLN A 53 14.00 5.53 -11.58
C GLN A 53 13.65 6.54 -12.69
N GLU A 54 14.04 6.28 -13.93
CA GLU A 54 13.69 7.12 -15.08
C GLU A 54 12.17 7.06 -15.35
N THR A 55 11.57 5.87 -15.32
CA THR A 55 10.11 5.70 -15.43
C THR A 55 9.39 6.44 -14.29
N ALA A 56 9.93 6.36 -13.05
CA ALA A 56 9.36 7.05 -11.90
C ALA A 56 9.37 8.58 -12.12
N TYR A 57 10.44 9.13 -12.66
CA TYR A 57 10.49 10.55 -12.98
C TYR A 57 9.46 10.93 -14.05
N GLU A 58 9.37 10.18 -15.15
CA GLU A 58 8.42 10.46 -16.24
C GLU A 58 6.96 10.44 -15.77
N VAL A 59 6.62 9.53 -14.87
CA VAL A 59 5.27 9.42 -14.28
C VAL A 59 5.03 10.52 -13.23
N MET A 60 5.93 10.63 -12.26
CA MET A 60 5.69 11.46 -11.07
C MET A 60 5.72 12.95 -11.39
N LYS A 61 6.55 13.42 -12.35
CA LYS A 61 6.58 14.83 -12.78
C LYS A 61 5.24 15.34 -13.31
N LEU A 62 4.39 14.44 -13.80
CA LEU A 62 3.05 14.79 -14.31
C LEU A 62 2.04 15.04 -13.19
N PHE A 63 2.24 14.44 -12.03
CA PHE A 63 1.41 14.57 -10.84
C PHE A 63 1.95 15.60 -9.84
N LEU A 64 3.28 15.67 -9.70
CA LEU A 64 3.96 16.52 -8.71
C LEU A 64 4.54 17.77 -9.40
N THR A 65 3.67 18.52 -10.04
CA THR A 65 4.06 19.62 -10.95
C THR A 65 4.69 20.83 -10.27
N ASP A 66 4.58 20.96 -8.98
CA ASP A 66 5.23 21.99 -8.18
C ASP A 66 6.60 21.57 -7.63
N TYR A 67 7.04 20.31 -7.86
CA TYR A 67 8.40 19.87 -7.59
C TYR A 67 9.30 20.17 -8.79
N THR A 68 10.53 20.62 -8.56
CA THR A 68 11.52 20.76 -9.65
C THR A 68 12.05 19.37 -10.07
N GLU A 69 12.73 19.36 -11.22
CA GLU A 69 13.37 18.13 -11.70
C GLU A 69 14.39 17.59 -10.69
N GLU A 70 15.22 18.48 -10.14
CA GLU A 70 16.24 18.13 -9.16
C GLU A 70 15.62 17.59 -7.87
N GLU A 71 14.54 18.18 -7.38
CA GLU A 71 13.81 17.74 -6.21
C GLU A 71 13.22 16.34 -6.42
N LEU A 72 12.57 16.09 -7.54
CA LEU A 72 11.99 14.78 -7.85
C LEU A 72 13.06 13.72 -8.03
N LYS A 73 14.14 14.00 -8.78
CA LYS A 73 15.26 13.07 -8.96
C LYS A 73 15.95 12.75 -7.62
N TYR A 74 16.10 13.76 -6.75
CA TYR A 74 16.59 13.53 -5.39
C TYR A 74 15.69 12.57 -4.62
N CYS A 75 14.37 12.79 -4.60
CA CYS A 75 13.42 11.92 -3.90
C CYS A 75 13.46 10.48 -4.45
N ILE A 76 13.44 10.34 -5.77
CA ILE A 76 13.43 9.05 -6.47
C ILE A 76 14.71 8.26 -6.18
N ASN A 77 15.88 8.88 -6.37
CA ASN A 77 17.17 8.21 -6.21
C ASN A 77 17.49 7.90 -4.73
N SER A 78 16.94 8.69 -3.79
CA SER A 78 17.06 8.41 -2.35
C SER A 78 16.16 7.25 -1.90
N ALA A 79 15.08 6.99 -2.63
CA ALA A 79 14.11 5.95 -2.31
C ALA A 79 14.44 4.60 -2.96
N TYR A 80 14.70 4.61 -4.26
CA TYR A 80 14.89 3.40 -5.08
C TYR A 80 16.38 3.16 -5.33
N ASP A 81 17.09 2.75 -4.31
CA ASP A 81 18.52 2.51 -4.28
C ASP A 81 18.82 1.07 -3.80
N LYS A 82 20.04 0.85 -3.32
CA LYS A 82 20.51 -0.43 -2.76
C LYS A 82 19.70 -0.98 -1.56
N LYS A 83 18.67 -0.28 -1.09
CA LYS A 83 17.70 -0.83 -0.13
C LYS A 83 16.79 -1.87 -0.76
N PHE A 84 16.70 -1.86 -2.08
CA PHE A 84 16.08 -2.93 -2.85
C PHE A 84 17.12 -4.00 -3.17
N ASP A 85 16.76 -5.27 -3.07
CA ASP A 85 17.66 -6.41 -3.31
C ASP A 85 17.82 -6.76 -4.80
N THR A 86 17.22 -5.97 -5.69
CA THR A 86 17.35 -6.06 -7.15
C THR A 86 17.45 -4.68 -7.79
N ASP A 87 18.32 -4.54 -8.79
CA ASP A 87 18.49 -3.30 -9.56
C ASP A 87 17.25 -2.98 -10.41
N VAL A 88 16.43 -3.99 -10.72
CA VAL A 88 15.19 -3.83 -11.50
C VAL A 88 14.06 -3.23 -10.68
N ILE A 89 14.16 -3.23 -9.35
CA ILE A 89 13.21 -2.70 -8.36
C ILE A 89 11.87 -3.46 -8.33
N ALA A 90 11.20 -3.65 -9.47
CA ALA A 90 9.92 -4.32 -9.63
C ALA A 90 9.95 -5.30 -10.81
N PRO A 91 10.63 -6.46 -10.66
CA PRO A 91 10.74 -7.45 -11.72
C PRO A 91 9.41 -8.14 -12.02
N LEU A 92 9.32 -8.72 -13.22
CA LEU A 92 8.22 -9.57 -13.65
C LEU A 92 8.69 -11.03 -13.71
N ALA A 93 8.04 -11.90 -12.97
CA ALA A 93 8.22 -13.35 -13.07
C ALA A 93 7.08 -13.96 -13.90
N LYS A 94 7.43 -14.64 -15.00
CA LYS A 94 6.44 -15.38 -15.79
C LYS A 94 6.25 -16.77 -15.16
N VAL A 95 5.06 -17.04 -14.69
CA VAL A 95 4.70 -18.30 -14.04
C VAL A 95 3.38 -18.79 -14.65
N GLU A 96 3.38 -19.98 -15.24
CA GLU A 96 2.26 -20.47 -16.05
C GLU A 96 1.89 -19.44 -17.14
N ASP A 97 0.63 -19.01 -17.19
CA ASP A 97 0.10 -18.08 -18.20
C ASP A 97 0.04 -16.62 -17.73
N ALA A 98 0.56 -16.31 -16.52
CA ALA A 98 0.50 -14.98 -15.93
C ALA A 98 1.88 -14.38 -15.65
N TYR A 99 1.93 -13.06 -15.48
CA TYR A 99 3.13 -12.32 -15.13
C TYR A 99 2.98 -11.75 -13.72
N TYR A 100 3.78 -12.25 -12.78
CA TYR A 100 3.77 -11.79 -11.40
C TYR A 100 4.71 -10.58 -11.27
N LEU A 101 4.11 -9.43 -10.99
CA LEU A 101 4.87 -8.19 -10.72
C LEU A 101 5.31 -8.20 -9.27
N GLU A 102 6.58 -8.52 -9.04
CA GLU A 102 7.16 -8.65 -7.71
C GLU A 102 7.44 -7.29 -7.10
N LEU A 103 6.62 -6.86 -6.15
CA LEU A 103 6.68 -5.56 -5.49
C LEU A 103 7.30 -5.63 -4.08
N PHE A 104 8.01 -6.71 -3.78
CA PHE A 104 8.46 -7.04 -2.44
C PHE A 104 10.00 -7.06 -2.27
N HIS A 105 10.72 -6.43 -3.17
CA HIS A 105 12.19 -6.38 -3.13
C HIS A 105 12.76 -5.26 -2.26
N GLY A 106 11.91 -4.49 -1.59
CA GLY A 106 12.32 -3.41 -0.69
C GLY A 106 12.66 -3.86 0.73
N ALA A 107 13.03 -2.90 1.56
CA ALA A 107 13.56 -3.10 2.91
C ALA A 107 12.65 -3.88 3.89
N THR A 108 11.35 -4.00 3.61
CA THR A 108 10.40 -4.73 4.45
C THR A 108 9.70 -5.87 3.73
N ILE A 109 10.18 -6.18 2.53
CA ILE A 109 9.72 -7.28 1.68
C ILE A 109 8.21 -7.30 1.42
N ALA A 110 7.62 -6.10 1.21
CA ALA A 110 6.23 -5.92 0.82
C ALA A 110 6.05 -4.68 -0.07
N PHE A 111 5.01 -4.66 -0.91
CA PHE A 111 4.73 -3.58 -1.88
C PHE A 111 4.64 -2.19 -1.25
N LYS A 112 4.38 -2.11 0.05
CA LYS A 112 4.30 -0.84 0.78
C LYS A 112 5.60 -0.06 0.72
N ASP A 113 6.73 -0.75 0.57
CA ASP A 113 8.05 -0.13 0.39
C ASP A 113 8.11 0.74 -0.87
N MET A 114 7.38 0.36 -1.94
CA MET A 114 7.35 1.12 -3.20
C MET A 114 6.88 2.57 -3.01
N ALA A 115 6.06 2.83 -2.02
CA ALA A 115 5.57 4.17 -1.71
C ALA A 115 6.14 4.74 -0.40
N LEU A 116 6.40 3.91 0.61
CA LEU A 116 6.91 4.38 1.90
C LEU A 116 8.41 4.67 1.90
N SER A 117 9.17 4.13 0.94
CA SER A 117 10.58 4.51 0.76
C SER A 117 10.74 5.94 0.21
N ILE A 118 9.82 6.42 -0.61
CA ILE A 118 9.91 7.76 -1.21
C ILE A 118 9.14 8.83 -0.42
N LEU A 119 8.08 8.45 0.29
CA LEU A 119 7.22 9.40 1.00
C LEU A 119 7.96 10.36 1.94
N PRO A 120 8.96 9.93 2.73
CA PRO A 120 9.70 10.82 3.61
C PRO A 120 10.42 11.94 2.85
N TYR A 121 11.02 11.63 1.72
CA TYR A 121 11.72 12.59 0.87
C TYR A 121 10.75 13.56 0.20
N LEU A 122 9.59 13.07 -0.26
CA LEU A 122 8.52 13.92 -0.77
C LEU A 122 8.00 14.87 0.31
N MET A 123 7.78 14.39 1.55
CA MET A 123 7.30 15.20 2.67
C MET A 123 8.31 16.26 3.10
N THR A 124 9.58 15.90 3.24
CA THR A 124 10.62 16.87 3.66
C THR A 124 10.87 17.92 2.58
N THR A 125 10.79 17.55 1.30
CA THR A 125 10.83 18.50 0.18
C THR A 125 9.59 19.41 0.20
N ALA A 126 8.39 18.83 0.41
CA ALA A 126 7.15 19.58 0.55
C ALA A 126 7.21 20.58 1.72
N ALA A 127 7.75 20.18 2.87
CA ALA A 127 7.91 21.07 4.02
C ALA A 127 8.79 22.28 3.68
N LYS A 128 9.92 22.08 3.01
CA LYS A 128 10.79 23.16 2.55
C LYS A 128 10.08 24.11 1.60
N LYS A 129 9.36 23.56 0.61
CA LYS A 129 8.59 24.35 -0.38
C LYS A 129 7.50 25.19 0.27
N ASN A 130 6.82 24.65 1.27
CA ASN A 130 5.75 25.34 2.00
C ASN A 130 6.27 26.16 3.21
N GLN A 131 7.60 26.33 3.35
CA GLN A 131 8.26 27.10 4.39
C GLN A 131 7.91 26.60 5.82
N VAL A 132 7.59 25.33 5.95
CA VAL A 132 7.36 24.69 7.24
C VAL A 132 8.70 24.49 7.95
N LYS A 133 8.79 24.97 9.20
CA LYS A 133 10.01 24.89 10.02
C LYS A 133 9.99 23.71 11.00
N ASN A 134 8.81 23.20 11.27
CA ASN A 134 8.59 22.13 12.24
C ASN A 134 9.04 20.77 11.68
N ASP A 135 9.61 19.95 12.53
CA ASP A 135 9.84 18.54 12.21
C ASP A 135 8.51 17.82 12.05
N ILE A 136 8.44 16.94 11.05
CA ILE A 136 7.23 16.16 10.75
C ILE A 136 7.19 14.94 11.68
N VAL A 137 6.14 14.82 12.46
CA VAL A 137 5.89 13.64 13.31
C VAL A 137 4.86 12.75 12.64
N ILE A 138 5.28 11.57 12.22
CA ILE A 138 4.40 10.52 11.73
C ILE A 138 3.93 9.67 12.90
N LEU A 139 2.62 9.62 13.07
CA LEU A 139 1.98 8.78 14.07
C LEU A 139 1.12 7.75 13.38
N THR A 140 1.29 6.47 13.70
CA THR A 140 0.51 5.40 13.06
C THR A 140 0.21 4.26 14.01
N ALA A 141 -0.98 3.67 13.84
CA ALA A 141 -1.32 2.36 14.38
C ALA A 141 -1.15 1.32 13.29
N THR A 142 -0.67 0.14 13.64
CA THR A 142 -0.43 -0.93 12.68
C THR A 142 -0.82 -2.30 13.22
N SER A 143 -1.29 -3.16 12.30
CA SER A 143 -1.43 -4.60 12.51
C SER A 143 -0.20 -5.38 12.02
N GLY A 144 0.93 -4.68 11.71
CA GLY A 144 2.20 -5.27 11.30
C GLY A 144 2.88 -4.54 10.13
N ASP A 145 2.47 -4.81 8.91
CA ASP A 145 3.20 -4.44 7.68
C ASP A 145 3.37 -2.95 7.44
N THR A 146 2.30 -2.16 7.59
CA THR A 146 2.34 -0.72 7.27
C THR A 146 3.26 0.02 8.25
N GLY A 147 3.18 -0.32 9.54
CA GLY A 147 4.03 0.30 10.55
C GLY A 147 5.51 -0.02 10.31
N LYS A 148 5.84 -1.27 10.00
CA LYS A 148 7.21 -1.66 9.70
C LYS A 148 7.75 -0.94 8.45
N ALA A 149 6.96 -0.89 7.37
CA ALA A 149 7.38 -0.20 6.14
C ALA A 149 7.55 1.31 6.35
N ALA A 150 6.67 1.93 7.16
CA ALA A 150 6.82 3.33 7.54
C ALA A 150 8.07 3.56 8.40
N LEU A 151 8.32 2.72 9.41
CA LEU A 151 9.54 2.77 10.23
C LEU A 151 10.80 2.70 9.37
N ALA A 152 10.87 1.75 8.44
CA ALA A 152 12.02 1.58 7.57
C ALA A 152 12.20 2.77 6.60
N GLY A 153 11.11 3.29 6.05
CA GLY A 153 11.14 4.43 5.12
C GLY A 153 11.57 5.74 5.77
N PHE A 154 11.10 6.01 7.00
CA PHE A 154 11.40 7.24 7.74
C PHE A 154 12.67 7.17 8.60
N ALA A 155 13.29 5.98 8.76
CA ALA A 155 14.48 5.81 9.58
C ALA A 155 15.60 6.76 9.13
N ASP A 156 16.11 7.56 10.08
CA ASP A 156 17.20 8.52 9.91
C ASP A 156 16.98 9.58 8.81
N VAL A 157 15.72 9.81 8.37
CA VAL A 157 15.40 10.92 7.46
C VAL A 157 15.33 12.22 8.25
N PRO A 158 16.23 13.20 7.99
CA PRO A 158 16.27 14.46 8.74
C PRO A 158 14.96 15.24 8.67
N GLY A 159 14.56 15.87 9.77
CA GLY A 159 13.31 16.65 9.86
C GLY A 159 12.06 15.77 10.01
N THR A 160 12.23 14.50 10.35
CA THR A 160 11.11 13.58 10.60
C THR A 160 11.29 12.80 11.90
N LYS A 161 10.19 12.46 12.53
CA LYS A 161 10.11 11.46 13.61
C LYS A 161 8.93 10.53 13.32
N ILE A 162 9.08 9.26 13.68
CA ILE A 162 8.00 8.28 13.51
C ILE A 162 7.74 7.50 14.79
N ILE A 163 6.46 7.45 15.18
CA ILE A 163 5.98 6.71 16.35
C ILE A 163 4.92 5.72 15.87
N VAL A 164 5.18 4.43 16.11
CA VAL A 164 4.30 3.34 15.70
C VAL A 164 3.75 2.63 16.92
N PHE A 165 2.43 2.55 17.00
CA PHE A 165 1.71 1.76 17.98
C PHE A 165 1.21 0.46 17.38
N TYR A 166 1.40 -0.66 18.09
CA TYR A 166 0.93 -1.97 17.66
C TYR A 166 0.34 -2.75 18.84
N PRO A 167 -0.66 -3.62 18.62
CA PRO A 167 -1.18 -4.49 19.68
C PRO A 167 -0.13 -5.53 20.07
N LYS A 168 0.32 -5.54 21.32
CA LYS A 168 1.45 -6.34 21.83
C LYS A 168 1.35 -7.84 21.52
N ASN A 169 0.13 -8.38 21.48
CA ASN A 169 -0.13 -9.81 21.18
C ASN A 169 -0.97 -9.97 19.89
N GLY A 170 -1.04 -8.95 19.05
CA GLY A 170 -1.92 -8.91 17.87
C GLY A 170 -1.17 -8.94 16.52
N VAL A 171 0.13 -9.22 16.53
CA VAL A 171 0.98 -9.32 15.32
C VAL A 171 1.78 -10.62 15.36
N SER A 172 2.25 -11.11 14.20
CA SER A 172 3.09 -12.32 14.19
C SER A 172 4.45 -12.07 14.86
N PRO A 173 5.12 -13.11 15.38
CA PRO A 173 6.44 -12.97 16.00
C PRO A 173 7.48 -12.33 15.08
N ILE A 174 7.47 -12.65 13.79
CA ILE A 174 8.35 -12.04 12.79
C ILE A 174 8.04 -10.56 12.63
N GLN A 175 6.78 -10.19 12.48
CA GLN A 175 6.37 -8.78 12.35
C GLN A 175 6.71 -7.96 13.60
N GLU A 176 6.45 -8.51 14.80
CA GLU A 176 6.84 -7.85 16.04
C GLU A 176 8.35 -7.64 16.08
N LYS A 177 9.12 -8.69 15.80
CA LYS A 177 10.57 -8.62 15.83
C LYS A 177 11.12 -7.61 14.82
N GLN A 178 10.55 -7.54 13.62
CA GLN A 178 10.90 -6.52 12.64
C GLN A 178 10.69 -5.10 13.15
N MET A 179 9.64 -4.84 13.94
CA MET A 179 9.37 -3.51 14.49
C MET A 179 10.26 -3.19 15.70
N VAL A 180 10.32 -4.09 16.70
CA VAL A 180 11.02 -3.81 17.95
C VAL A 180 12.55 -3.80 17.82
N THR A 181 13.09 -4.30 16.71
CA THR A 181 14.52 -4.24 16.38
C THR A 181 14.88 -3.09 15.42
N GLN A 182 13.87 -2.30 14.96
CA GLN A 182 14.09 -1.22 14.00
C GLN A 182 15.20 -0.27 14.47
N LYS A 183 16.13 0.03 13.56
CA LYS A 183 17.20 1.02 13.73
C LYS A 183 16.68 2.41 13.33
N GLY A 184 17.37 3.44 13.80
CA GLY A 184 17.10 4.85 13.49
C GLY A 184 16.84 5.66 14.75
N ASP A 185 17.53 6.81 14.90
CA ASP A 185 17.44 7.64 16.09
C ASP A 185 16.10 8.41 16.17
N ASN A 186 15.39 8.50 15.06
CA ASN A 186 14.09 9.16 14.93
C ASN A 186 12.91 8.19 14.93
N THR A 187 13.12 6.88 15.21
CA THR A 187 12.10 5.84 15.18
C THR A 187 11.70 5.40 16.59
N PHE A 188 10.40 5.27 16.84
CA PHE A 188 9.83 4.85 18.11
C PHE A 188 8.73 3.81 17.90
N VAL A 189 8.77 2.72 18.67
CA VAL A 189 7.79 1.63 18.60
C VAL A 189 7.23 1.34 19.97
N VAL A 190 5.91 1.28 20.08
CA VAL A 190 5.19 1.09 21.33
C VAL A 190 4.18 -0.05 21.19
N GLY A 191 4.33 -1.07 22.03
CA GLY A 191 3.29 -2.08 22.20
C GLY A 191 2.15 -1.51 23.05
N ILE A 192 0.89 -1.79 22.70
CA ILE A 192 -0.22 -1.44 23.58
C ILE A 192 -0.91 -2.68 24.15
N HIS A 193 -1.40 -2.55 25.37
CA HIS A 193 -2.35 -3.51 25.93
C HIS A 193 -3.73 -3.24 25.33
N GLY A 194 -4.14 -4.09 24.37
CA GLY A 194 -5.37 -3.92 23.60
C GLY A 194 -5.26 -4.56 22.23
N ASN A 195 -6.24 -4.28 21.38
CA ASN A 195 -6.28 -4.75 20.00
C ASN A 195 -5.91 -3.62 19.01
N PHE A 196 -5.99 -3.93 17.72
CA PHE A 196 -5.68 -2.96 16.66
C PHE A 196 -6.64 -1.75 16.66
N ASP A 197 -7.92 -1.95 16.98
CA ASP A 197 -8.90 -0.88 17.02
C ASP A 197 -8.64 0.09 18.18
N ASP A 198 -8.13 -0.42 19.31
CA ASP A 198 -7.69 0.41 20.44
C ASP A 198 -6.51 1.30 20.03
N ALA A 199 -5.50 0.72 19.36
CA ALA A 199 -4.37 1.49 18.84
C ALA A 199 -4.81 2.56 17.84
N GLN A 200 -5.69 2.21 16.91
CA GLN A 200 -6.18 3.13 15.89
C GLN A 200 -7.03 4.26 16.50
N SER A 201 -7.85 3.93 17.48
CA SER A 201 -8.67 4.92 18.18
C SER A 201 -7.83 5.89 18.98
N GLY A 202 -6.78 5.39 19.66
CA GLY A 202 -5.82 6.22 20.37
C GLY A 202 -5.07 7.19 19.44
N VAL A 203 -4.58 6.70 18.30
CA VAL A 203 -3.94 7.55 17.27
C VAL A 203 -4.91 8.61 16.75
N LYS A 204 -6.16 8.26 16.45
CA LYS A 204 -7.18 9.23 16.01
C LYS A 204 -7.48 10.28 17.06
N ALA A 205 -7.56 9.88 18.34
CA ALA A 205 -7.79 10.82 19.45
C ALA A 205 -6.64 11.83 19.56
N ILE A 206 -5.39 11.37 19.44
CA ILE A 206 -4.20 12.22 19.47
C ILE A 206 -4.19 13.22 18.30
N PHE A 207 -4.49 12.77 17.06
CA PHE A 207 -4.62 13.67 15.92
C PHE A 207 -5.73 14.71 16.07
N GLY A 208 -6.82 14.35 16.76
CA GLY A 208 -7.96 15.23 17.02
C GLY A 208 -7.74 16.23 18.17
N ASN A 209 -6.67 16.07 18.96
CA ASN A 209 -6.40 16.92 20.11
C ASN A 209 -5.74 18.24 19.67
N LYS A 210 -6.53 19.32 19.60
CA LYS A 210 -6.08 20.65 19.18
C LYS A 210 -5.12 21.32 20.17
N GLU A 211 -5.23 21.02 21.45
CA GLU A 211 -4.34 21.56 22.49
C GLU A 211 -2.95 20.94 22.33
N LEU A 212 -2.88 19.61 22.19
CA LEU A 212 -1.64 18.91 21.90
C LEU A 212 -1.00 19.41 20.59
N ALA A 213 -1.77 19.57 19.54
CA ALA A 213 -1.27 20.08 18.26
C ALA A 213 -0.61 21.45 18.41
N LYS A 214 -1.17 22.34 19.26
CA LYS A 214 -0.60 23.65 19.58
C LYS A 214 0.67 23.55 20.43
N GLU A 215 0.69 22.66 21.41
CA GLU A 215 1.90 22.42 22.23
C GLU A 215 3.04 21.91 21.36
N LEU A 216 2.76 20.97 20.45
CA LEU A 216 3.74 20.43 19.52
C LEU A 216 4.25 21.49 18.54
N ASP A 217 3.38 22.34 18.01
CA ASP A 217 3.76 23.46 17.14
C ASP A 217 4.73 24.42 17.84
N GLN A 218 4.47 24.77 19.10
CA GLN A 218 5.36 25.59 19.92
C GLN A 218 6.71 24.91 20.17
N ALA A 219 6.74 23.58 20.25
CA ALA A 219 7.95 22.79 20.42
C ALA A 219 8.69 22.48 19.09
N GLY A 220 8.18 22.98 17.96
CA GLY A 220 8.79 22.78 16.64
C GLY A 220 8.40 21.45 15.98
N TYR A 221 7.25 20.89 16.30
CA TYR A 221 6.73 19.65 15.72
C TYR A 221 5.36 19.87 15.08
N GLN A 222 5.08 19.08 14.03
CA GLN A 222 3.71 18.97 13.48
C GLN A 222 3.41 17.54 13.09
N PHE A 223 2.17 17.11 13.31
CA PHE A 223 1.71 15.82 12.83
C PHE A 223 1.52 15.79 11.32
N SER A 224 1.81 14.64 10.74
CA SER A 224 1.41 14.28 9.38
C SER A 224 1.10 12.79 9.30
N SER A 225 0.47 12.37 8.21
CA SER A 225 0.01 10.99 8.02
C SER A 225 0.78 10.29 6.89
N ALA A 226 1.33 9.12 7.20
CA ALA A 226 1.88 8.19 6.24
C ALA A 226 0.88 7.08 5.84
N ASN A 227 -0.41 7.23 6.15
CA ASN A 227 -1.45 6.28 5.81
C ASN A 227 -1.66 6.17 4.29
N SER A 228 -2.30 5.08 3.84
CA SER A 228 -2.55 4.82 2.41
C SER A 228 -3.40 5.88 1.70
N ILE A 229 -4.13 6.70 2.47
CA ILE A 229 -4.94 7.81 1.95
C ILE A 229 -4.11 9.02 1.51
N ASN A 230 -2.86 9.17 1.97
CA ASN A 230 -1.98 10.24 1.50
C ASN A 230 -1.71 10.08 0.00
N ILE A 231 -1.91 11.16 -0.78
CA ILE A 231 -1.67 11.14 -2.22
C ILE A 231 -0.20 10.83 -2.57
N GLY A 232 0.74 11.19 -1.70
CA GLY A 232 2.16 10.85 -1.80
C GLY A 232 2.44 9.34 -1.68
N ARG A 233 1.45 8.53 -1.27
CA ARG A 233 1.50 7.08 -1.33
C ARG A 233 0.83 6.49 -2.56
N LEU A 234 -0.13 7.19 -3.16
CA LEU A 234 -0.81 6.72 -4.36
C LEU A 234 0.05 6.93 -5.61
N VAL A 235 0.59 8.14 -5.78
CA VAL A 235 1.34 8.52 -6.99
C VAL A 235 2.53 7.59 -7.28
N PRO A 236 3.40 7.23 -6.33
CA PRO A 236 4.49 6.29 -6.60
C PRO A 236 4.04 4.90 -7.05
N GLN A 237 2.83 4.48 -6.69
CA GLN A 237 2.30 3.18 -7.08
C GLN A 237 1.87 3.12 -8.56
N ILE A 238 1.62 4.26 -9.19
CA ILE A 238 1.32 4.31 -10.63
C ILE A 238 2.54 3.85 -11.44
N VAL A 239 3.73 4.17 -10.95
CA VAL A 239 5.01 3.92 -11.61
C VAL A 239 5.20 2.45 -11.97
N TYR A 240 4.99 1.54 -11.04
CA TYR A 240 5.28 0.13 -11.27
C TYR A 240 4.31 -0.53 -12.28
N TYR A 241 3.10 0.01 -12.49
CA TYR A 241 2.22 -0.48 -13.56
C TYR A 241 2.65 0.03 -14.94
N VAL A 242 3.09 1.28 -15.03
CA VAL A 242 3.70 1.82 -16.25
C VAL A 242 4.97 1.04 -16.59
N TYR A 243 5.82 0.82 -15.59
CA TYR A 243 7.04 0.04 -15.71
C TYR A 243 6.79 -1.41 -16.13
N ALA A 244 5.82 -2.09 -15.52
CA ALA A 244 5.46 -3.46 -15.88
C ALA A 244 5.05 -3.59 -17.35
N TYR A 245 4.22 -2.67 -17.86
CA TYR A 245 3.86 -2.64 -19.27
C TYR A 245 5.10 -2.46 -20.17
N ALA A 246 5.97 -1.51 -19.79
CA ALA A 246 7.21 -1.25 -20.51
C ALA A 246 8.16 -2.48 -20.54
N ARG A 247 8.26 -3.23 -19.43
CA ARG A 247 9.06 -4.48 -19.36
C ARG A 247 8.48 -5.60 -20.23
N LEU A 248 7.16 -5.75 -20.28
CA LEU A 248 6.51 -6.72 -21.19
C LEU A 248 6.75 -6.38 -22.66
N LEU A 249 6.75 -5.09 -23.00
CA LEU A 249 7.05 -4.62 -24.34
C LEU A 249 8.53 -4.88 -24.71
N GLU A 250 9.45 -4.51 -23.81
CA GLU A 250 10.88 -4.71 -24.01
C GLU A 250 11.26 -6.18 -24.20
N SER A 251 10.67 -7.07 -23.40
CA SER A 251 10.90 -8.52 -23.49
C SER A 251 10.23 -9.17 -24.71
N GLY A 252 9.43 -8.43 -25.46
CA GLY A 252 8.69 -8.95 -26.61
C GLY A 252 7.48 -9.83 -26.24
N GLU A 253 7.10 -9.84 -24.97
CA GLU A 253 5.91 -10.59 -24.52
C GLU A 253 4.61 -9.95 -25.02
N ILE A 254 4.59 -8.64 -25.23
CA ILE A 254 3.50 -7.90 -25.87
C ILE A 254 4.01 -7.03 -27.01
N LYS A 255 3.10 -6.63 -27.91
CA LYS A 255 3.34 -5.61 -28.92
C LYS A 255 2.88 -4.25 -28.43
N ASP A 256 3.41 -3.18 -29.02
CA ASP A 256 2.97 -1.83 -28.71
C ASP A 256 1.45 -1.68 -28.95
N GLY A 257 0.77 -1.12 -27.96
CA GLY A 257 -0.70 -1.00 -27.96
C GLY A 257 -1.46 -2.29 -27.61
N GLU A 258 -0.79 -3.43 -27.42
CA GLU A 258 -1.45 -4.66 -26.99
C GLU A 258 -1.99 -4.50 -25.56
N THR A 259 -3.27 -4.83 -25.38
CA THR A 259 -3.93 -4.70 -24.08
C THR A 259 -3.47 -5.78 -23.10
N ILE A 260 -3.27 -5.43 -21.85
CA ILE A 260 -3.06 -6.36 -20.72
C ILE A 260 -4.17 -6.20 -19.69
N ASN A 261 -4.47 -7.26 -18.94
CA ASN A 261 -5.26 -7.16 -17.72
C ASN A 261 -4.36 -7.04 -16.48
N VAL A 262 -4.91 -6.53 -15.38
CA VAL A 262 -4.20 -6.42 -14.11
C VAL A 262 -5.05 -6.99 -13.00
N THR A 263 -4.50 -7.93 -12.22
CA THR A 263 -5.13 -8.50 -11.03
C THR A 263 -4.41 -8.02 -9.78
N VAL A 264 -5.16 -7.52 -8.81
CA VAL A 264 -4.58 -6.91 -7.61
C VAL A 264 -5.23 -7.47 -6.35
N PRO A 265 -4.43 -8.04 -5.42
CA PRO A 265 -4.92 -8.36 -4.09
C PRO A 265 -5.25 -7.07 -3.37
N THR A 266 -6.51 -6.86 -3.02
CA THR A 266 -7.02 -5.53 -2.68
C THR A 266 -7.56 -5.45 -1.26
N GLY A 267 -6.98 -4.53 -0.47
CA GLY A 267 -7.51 -4.06 0.81
C GLY A 267 -7.99 -2.61 0.71
N ASN A 268 -7.12 -1.65 1.06
CA ASN A 268 -7.43 -0.21 1.07
C ASN A 268 -7.53 0.45 -0.32
N PHE A 269 -7.61 -0.31 -1.38
CA PHE A 269 -7.84 0.13 -2.77
C PHE A 269 -6.74 0.98 -3.41
N GLY A 270 -5.69 1.36 -2.69
CA GLY A 270 -4.62 2.23 -3.22
C GLY A 270 -3.90 1.63 -4.42
N ASN A 271 -3.53 0.36 -4.33
CA ASN A 271 -2.78 -0.36 -5.34
C ASN A 271 -3.57 -0.49 -6.66
N ILE A 272 -4.80 -1.00 -6.63
CA ILE A 272 -5.62 -1.14 -7.85
C ILE A 272 -6.05 0.23 -8.42
N LEU A 273 -6.25 1.24 -7.58
CA LEU A 273 -6.50 2.61 -8.02
C LEU A 273 -5.30 3.19 -8.78
N ALA A 274 -4.08 2.86 -8.37
CA ALA A 274 -2.87 3.24 -9.11
C ALA A 274 -2.83 2.60 -10.50
N ALA A 275 -3.22 1.32 -10.64
CA ALA A 275 -3.39 0.68 -11.95
C ALA A 275 -4.47 1.38 -12.79
N TYR A 276 -5.58 1.78 -12.19
CA TYR A 276 -6.60 2.58 -12.85
C TYR A 276 -6.05 3.93 -13.33
N TYR A 277 -5.23 4.60 -12.53
CA TYR A 277 -4.59 5.86 -12.95
C TYR A 277 -3.62 5.62 -14.10
N ALA A 278 -2.82 4.55 -14.08
CA ALA A 278 -1.95 4.18 -15.21
C ALA A 278 -2.76 3.95 -16.50
N LYS A 279 -3.91 3.26 -16.42
CA LYS A 279 -4.85 3.12 -17.55
C LYS A 279 -5.33 4.47 -18.04
N GLN A 280 -5.74 5.36 -17.15
CA GLN A 280 -6.21 6.70 -17.51
C GLN A 280 -5.09 7.57 -18.11
N MET A 281 -3.84 7.34 -17.75
CA MET A 281 -2.66 7.99 -18.37
C MET A 281 -2.41 7.53 -19.80
N GLY A 282 -3.00 6.43 -20.24
CA GLY A 282 -2.89 5.90 -21.60
C GLY A 282 -2.19 4.56 -21.71
N ILE A 283 -1.83 3.92 -20.61
CA ILE A 283 -1.34 2.53 -20.64
C ILE A 283 -2.48 1.61 -21.11
N PRO A 284 -2.25 0.72 -22.09
CA PRO A 284 -3.26 -0.19 -22.60
C PRO A 284 -3.63 -1.28 -21.59
N ILE A 285 -4.33 -0.90 -20.53
CA ILE A 285 -4.87 -1.82 -19.52
C ILE A 285 -6.34 -2.10 -19.85
N GLY A 286 -6.72 -3.35 -19.97
CA GLY A 286 -8.09 -3.81 -20.18
C GLY A 286 -8.87 -3.83 -18.88
N LYS A 287 -8.96 -5.00 -18.25
CA LYS A 287 -9.66 -5.20 -16.98
C LYS A 287 -8.75 -5.03 -15.76
N LEU A 288 -9.34 -4.47 -14.73
CA LEU A 288 -8.78 -4.37 -13.38
C LEU A 288 -9.54 -5.36 -12.49
N ILE A 289 -8.90 -6.48 -12.18
CA ILE A 289 -9.49 -7.58 -11.43
C ILE A 289 -9.19 -7.36 -9.95
N CYS A 290 -10.21 -6.93 -9.21
CA CYS A 290 -10.12 -6.69 -7.77
C CYS A 290 -10.28 -8.02 -7.03
N ALA A 291 -9.20 -8.51 -6.45
CA ALA A 291 -9.20 -9.74 -5.68
C ALA A 291 -9.43 -9.46 -4.19
N SER A 292 -10.40 -10.15 -3.59
CA SER A 292 -10.72 -10.11 -2.17
C SER A 292 -10.43 -11.47 -1.50
N ASN A 293 -10.11 -11.46 -0.21
CA ASN A 293 -10.15 -12.66 0.63
C ASN A 293 -11.58 -12.87 1.19
N ASP A 294 -11.72 -13.63 2.28
CA ASP A 294 -13.02 -13.87 2.90
C ASP A 294 -13.72 -12.59 3.40
N ASN A 295 -12.99 -11.50 3.63
CA ASN A 295 -13.54 -10.15 3.82
C ASN A 295 -13.90 -9.52 2.47
N LYS A 296 -14.87 -10.06 1.80
CA LYS A 296 -15.21 -9.81 0.40
C LYS A 296 -16.10 -8.60 0.13
N VAL A 297 -15.97 -7.52 0.92
CA VAL A 297 -16.80 -6.32 0.76
C VAL A 297 -16.66 -5.68 -0.63
N LEU A 298 -15.44 -5.66 -1.19
CA LEU A 298 -15.19 -5.13 -2.54
C LEU A 298 -15.75 -6.04 -3.64
N TYR A 299 -15.61 -7.36 -3.49
CA TYR A 299 -16.23 -8.32 -4.40
C TYR A 299 -17.74 -8.09 -4.51
N ASP A 300 -18.43 -7.98 -3.37
CA ASP A 300 -19.87 -7.73 -3.33
C ASP A 300 -20.21 -6.38 -3.96
N PHE A 301 -19.44 -5.30 -3.63
CA PHE A 301 -19.63 -3.97 -4.21
C PHE A 301 -19.55 -3.96 -5.73
N PHE A 302 -18.52 -4.58 -6.34
CA PHE A 302 -18.39 -4.59 -7.80
C PHE A 302 -19.50 -5.41 -8.49
N ARG A 303 -20.11 -6.34 -7.80
CA ARG A 303 -21.23 -7.13 -8.34
C ARG A 303 -22.59 -6.45 -8.16
N THR A 304 -22.82 -5.79 -7.03
CA THR A 304 -24.14 -5.28 -6.66
C THR A 304 -24.29 -3.78 -6.77
N GLY A 305 -23.18 -3.03 -6.64
CA GLY A 305 -23.20 -1.57 -6.48
C GLY A 305 -23.50 -1.10 -5.06
N GLU A 306 -23.78 -2.03 -4.14
CA GLU A 306 -23.94 -1.75 -2.71
C GLU A 306 -22.62 -2.02 -1.99
N TYR A 307 -22.15 -1.05 -1.22
CA TYR A 307 -21.06 -1.20 -0.28
C TYR A 307 -21.62 -1.34 1.13
N ASP A 308 -21.41 -2.50 1.77
CA ASP A 308 -21.94 -2.80 3.10
C ASP A 308 -20.84 -3.34 4.02
N ARG A 309 -20.49 -2.55 5.05
CA ARG A 309 -19.53 -2.93 6.09
C ARG A 309 -20.17 -3.67 7.28
N ASN A 310 -21.49 -3.78 7.33
CA ASN A 310 -22.22 -4.40 8.42
C ASN A 310 -22.14 -5.94 8.31
N ARG A 311 -20.96 -6.47 8.48
CA ARG A 311 -20.64 -7.89 8.39
C ARG A 311 -19.57 -8.28 9.40
N PRO A 312 -19.42 -9.57 9.74
CA PRO A 312 -18.33 -10.01 10.59
C PRO A 312 -16.97 -9.69 9.96
N PHE A 313 -16.02 -9.27 10.80
CA PHE A 313 -14.61 -9.16 10.43
C PHE A 313 -13.96 -10.55 10.58
N ILE A 314 -13.25 -10.99 9.54
CA ILE A 314 -12.61 -12.31 9.48
C ILE A 314 -11.09 -12.12 9.47
N LEU A 315 -10.39 -12.73 10.42
CA LEU A 315 -8.93 -12.80 10.40
C LEU A 315 -8.49 -13.89 9.43
N THR A 316 -7.63 -13.54 8.48
CA THR A 316 -7.15 -14.45 7.44
C THR A 316 -5.63 -14.54 7.41
N THR A 317 -5.10 -15.42 6.57
CA THR A 317 -3.66 -15.53 6.28
C THR A 317 -3.14 -14.40 5.37
N SER A 318 -4.04 -13.57 4.81
CA SER A 318 -3.72 -12.39 4.00
C SER A 318 -4.12 -11.07 4.69
N PRO A 319 -3.51 -10.71 5.84
CA PRO A 319 -4.01 -9.68 6.75
C PRO A 319 -4.06 -8.27 6.16
N SER A 320 -3.27 -7.95 5.13
CA SER A 320 -3.36 -6.64 4.45
C SER A 320 -4.67 -6.44 3.67
N MET A 321 -5.43 -7.52 3.45
CA MET A 321 -6.74 -7.52 2.80
C MET A 321 -7.89 -7.65 3.81
N ASP A 322 -7.61 -7.80 5.10
CA ASP A 322 -8.62 -7.88 6.17
C ASP A 322 -9.16 -6.47 6.45
N ILE A 323 -10.16 -6.07 5.69
CA ILE A 323 -10.79 -4.75 5.81
C ILE A 323 -12.31 -4.85 5.69
N LEU A 324 -13.01 -3.96 6.38
CA LEU A 324 -14.43 -3.69 6.19
C LEU A 324 -14.67 -2.32 5.52
N ILE A 325 -13.69 -1.40 5.61
CA ILE A 325 -13.70 -0.11 4.93
C ILE A 325 -12.46 0.00 4.05
N SER A 326 -12.69 0.12 2.75
CA SER A 326 -11.64 0.29 1.74
C SER A 326 -11.45 1.77 1.46
N SER A 327 -10.48 2.38 2.14
CA SER A 327 -10.38 3.84 2.27
C SER A 327 -10.17 4.60 0.95
N ASN A 328 -9.34 4.08 0.03
CA ASN A 328 -9.11 4.77 -1.25
C ASN A 328 -10.21 4.54 -2.29
N LEU A 329 -11.18 3.68 -2.01
CA LEU A 329 -12.36 3.50 -2.88
C LEU A 329 -13.12 4.83 -3.04
N GLU A 330 -13.12 5.69 -2.01
CA GLU A 330 -13.70 7.04 -2.07
C GLU A 330 -13.21 7.84 -3.27
N ARG A 331 -11.92 7.72 -3.64
CA ARG A 331 -11.40 8.39 -4.84
C ARG A 331 -12.03 7.89 -6.15
N LEU A 332 -12.32 6.60 -6.24
CA LEU A 332 -13.04 6.04 -7.37
C LEU A 332 -14.52 6.48 -7.34
N ILE A 333 -15.17 6.44 -6.19
CA ILE A 333 -16.57 6.89 -6.00
C ILE A 333 -16.72 8.35 -6.47
N TYR A 334 -15.85 9.24 -6.03
CA TYR A 334 -15.83 10.64 -6.46
C TYR A 334 -15.73 10.77 -8.00
N ARG A 335 -14.85 9.99 -8.64
CA ARG A 335 -14.67 10.04 -10.09
C ARG A 335 -15.88 9.52 -10.85
N ILE A 336 -16.44 8.37 -10.49
CA ILE A 336 -17.61 7.79 -11.15
C ILE A 336 -18.89 8.59 -10.89
N ALA A 337 -18.92 9.39 -9.81
CA ALA A 337 -19.96 10.40 -9.58
C ALA A 337 -19.83 11.63 -10.51
N GLY A 338 -18.81 11.69 -11.38
CA GLY A 338 -18.56 12.83 -12.25
C GLY A 338 -17.87 13.99 -11.55
N ALA A 339 -17.04 13.71 -10.55
CA ALA A 339 -16.38 14.67 -9.67
C ALA A 339 -17.38 15.53 -8.84
N ASP A 340 -18.52 14.97 -8.52
CA ASP A 340 -19.53 15.60 -7.66
C ASP A 340 -19.21 15.36 -6.17
N ALA A 341 -18.61 16.35 -5.54
CA ALA A 341 -18.23 16.26 -4.12
C ALA A 341 -19.45 16.16 -3.18
N SER A 342 -20.59 16.72 -3.56
CA SER A 342 -21.82 16.62 -2.74
C SER A 342 -22.34 15.18 -2.73
N LYS A 343 -22.28 14.51 -3.89
CA LYS A 343 -22.67 13.09 -4.00
C LYS A 343 -21.71 12.18 -3.25
N ASP A 344 -20.40 12.43 -3.36
CA ASP A 344 -19.40 11.67 -2.61
C ASP A 344 -19.60 11.84 -1.10
N GLN A 345 -19.79 13.07 -0.62
CA GLN A 345 -20.06 13.37 0.79
C GLN A 345 -21.33 12.66 1.29
N GLU A 346 -22.40 12.64 0.50
CA GLU A 346 -23.64 11.90 0.82
C GLU A 346 -23.37 10.41 1.04
N LEU A 347 -22.63 9.76 0.13
CA LEU A 347 -22.32 8.34 0.21
C LEU A 347 -21.38 8.02 1.37
N MET A 348 -20.34 8.84 1.61
CA MET A 348 -19.42 8.66 2.74
C MET A 348 -20.11 8.89 4.08
N LYS A 349 -21.07 9.81 4.15
CA LYS A 349 -21.90 10.01 5.32
C LYS A 349 -22.80 8.79 5.59
N ALA A 350 -23.44 8.23 4.56
CA ALA A 350 -24.24 7.01 4.68
C ALA A 350 -23.38 5.83 5.17
N LEU A 351 -22.15 5.68 4.65
CA LEU A 351 -21.20 4.67 5.12
C LEU A 351 -20.87 4.85 6.61
N SER A 352 -20.66 6.08 7.04
CA SER A 352 -20.33 6.39 8.44
C SER A 352 -21.50 6.10 9.40
N GLU A 353 -22.71 6.57 9.06
CA GLU A 353 -23.88 6.55 9.94
C GLU A 353 -24.66 5.23 9.88
N GLN A 354 -24.77 4.64 8.67
CA GLN A 354 -25.58 3.45 8.41
C GLN A 354 -24.74 2.19 8.14
N GLY A 355 -23.43 2.36 7.93
CA GLY A 355 -22.52 1.28 7.59
C GLY A 355 -22.58 0.83 6.13
N LYS A 356 -23.39 1.47 5.29
CA LYS A 356 -23.57 1.10 3.88
C LYS A 356 -24.01 2.26 2.99
N TYR A 357 -23.78 2.11 1.69
CA TYR A 357 -24.34 2.96 0.64
C TYR A 357 -24.54 2.16 -0.65
N GLU A 358 -25.37 2.68 -1.55
CA GLU A 358 -25.58 2.16 -2.88
C GLU A 358 -25.28 3.27 -3.92
N ILE A 359 -24.51 2.92 -4.96
CA ILE A 359 -24.23 3.85 -6.06
C ILE A 359 -25.37 3.83 -7.08
N THR A 360 -25.53 4.95 -7.81
CA THR A 360 -26.55 5.04 -8.85
C THR A 360 -26.22 4.18 -10.08
N ASP A 361 -27.23 3.84 -10.89
CA ASP A 361 -27.00 3.11 -12.16
C ASP A 361 -26.02 3.84 -13.08
N LYS A 362 -26.05 5.18 -13.12
CA LYS A 362 -25.11 6.00 -13.88
C LYS A 362 -23.66 5.83 -13.37
N MET A 363 -23.46 5.77 -12.08
CA MET A 363 -22.15 5.50 -11.48
C MET A 363 -21.72 4.07 -11.73
N ARG A 364 -22.64 3.10 -11.63
CA ARG A 364 -22.38 1.68 -11.90
C ARG A 364 -21.89 1.47 -13.35
N ALA A 365 -22.46 2.17 -14.31
CA ALA A 365 -22.03 2.11 -15.71
C ALA A 365 -20.57 2.57 -15.91
N GLN A 366 -20.02 3.38 -15.00
CA GLN A 366 -18.62 3.83 -15.03
C GLN A 366 -17.63 2.79 -14.44
N LEU A 367 -18.14 1.71 -13.83
CA LEU A 367 -17.29 0.65 -13.25
C LEU A 367 -16.88 -0.44 -14.26
N HIS A 368 -17.16 -0.25 -15.55
CA HIS A 368 -16.92 -1.26 -16.60
C HIS A 368 -15.46 -1.74 -16.71
N ASP A 369 -14.50 -0.94 -16.24
CA ASP A 369 -13.08 -1.30 -16.18
C ASP A 369 -12.77 -2.32 -15.09
N PHE A 370 -13.61 -2.40 -14.06
CA PHE A 370 -13.39 -3.22 -12.88
C PHE A 370 -14.25 -4.47 -12.86
N CYS A 371 -13.73 -5.53 -12.25
CA CYS A 371 -14.52 -6.70 -11.84
C CYS A 371 -13.99 -7.21 -10.50
N GLY A 372 -14.87 -7.81 -9.69
CA GLY A 372 -14.54 -8.37 -8.39
C GLY A 372 -14.55 -9.89 -8.40
N TYR A 373 -13.53 -10.49 -7.79
CA TYR A 373 -13.43 -11.92 -7.47
C TYR A 373 -12.90 -12.11 -6.06
N TYR A 374 -13.11 -13.30 -5.47
CA TYR A 374 -12.58 -13.60 -4.14
C TYR A 374 -12.08 -15.04 -4.05
N ALA A 375 -11.23 -15.28 -3.07
CA ALA A 375 -10.79 -16.61 -2.68
C ALA A 375 -10.98 -16.80 -1.17
N SER A 376 -11.42 -18.00 -0.78
CA SER A 376 -11.46 -18.43 0.61
C SER A 376 -10.06 -18.82 1.11
N GLU A 377 -9.91 -18.96 2.44
CA GLU A 377 -8.65 -19.45 3.04
C GLU A 377 -8.24 -20.81 2.48
N ASP A 378 -9.19 -21.74 2.29
CA ASP A 378 -8.92 -23.07 1.74
C ASP A 378 -8.46 -22.99 0.26
N GLU A 379 -9.09 -22.16 -0.56
CA GLU A 379 -8.67 -21.93 -1.95
C GLU A 379 -7.29 -21.28 -2.00
N THR A 380 -7.01 -20.34 -1.10
CA THR A 380 -5.72 -19.65 -0.99
C THR A 380 -4.60 -20.63 -0.67
N ALA A 381 -4.79 -21.48 0.35
CA ALA A 381 -3.80 -22.50 0.72
C ALA A 381 -3.57 -23.52 -0.43
N LYS A 382 -4.64 -24.00 -1.06
CA LYS A 382 -4.53 -24.90 -2.22
C LYS A 382 -3.80 -24.26 -3.40
N LYS A 383 -3.98 -22.95 -3.62
CA LYS A 383 -3.28 -22.23 -4.68
C LYS A 383 -1.78 -22.15 -4.43
N ILE A 384 -1.36 -21.84 -3.19
CA ILE A 384 0.07 -21.85 -2.81
C ILE A 384 0.69 -23.23 -3.08
N ALA A 385 0.05 -24.28 -2.57
CA ALA A 385 0.54 -25.65 -2.76
C ALA A 385 0.61 -26.04 -4.24
N LYS A 386 -0.43 -25.70 -5.02
CA LYS A 386 -0.51 -26.06 -6.45
C LYS A 386 0.58 -25.35 -7.25
N VAL A 387 0.70 -24.04 -7.16
CA VAL A 387 1.69 -23.28 -7.94
C VAL A 387 3.11 -23.73 -7.58
N TYR A 388 3.40 -23.93 -6.29
CA TYR A 388 4.69 -24.48 -5.88
C TYR A 388 4.93 -25.86 -6.45
N GLY A 389 3.95 -26.77 -6.36
CA GLY A 389 4.08 -28.16 -6.86
C GLY A 389 4.27 -28.24 -8.38
N ASP A 390 3.60 -27.39 -9.13
CA ASP A 390 3.62 -27.40 -10.60
C ASP A 390 4.85 -26.67 -11.18
N THR A 391 5.33 -25.62 -10.50
CA THR A 391 6.32 -24.68 -11.09
C THR A 391 7.56 -24.44 -10.21
N GLY A 392 7.51 -24.77 -8.93
CA GLY A 392 8.53 -24.38 -7.94
C GLY A 392 8.43 -22.94 -7.45
N TYR A 393 7.57 -22.10 -8.08
CA TYR A 393 7.38 -20.70 -7.65
C TYR A 393 6.52 -20.64 -6.39
N VAL A 394 6.95 -19.86 -5.40
CA VAL A 394 6.27 -19.76 -4.11
C VAL A 394 5.51 -18.46 -3.99
N LEU A 395 4.20 -18.54 -3.80
CA LEU A 395 3.33 -17.40 -3.58
C LEU A 395 3.20 -17.08 -2.08
N ASP A 396 3.11 -15.79 -1.75
CA ASP A 396 2.56 -15.36 -0.47
C ASP A 396 1.02 -15.45 -0.47
N PRO A 397 0.35 -15.46 0.69
CA PRO A 397 -1.11 -15.61 0.73
C PRO A 397 -1.89 -14.54 -0.03
N HIS A 398 -1.43 -13.27 -0.03
CA HIS A 398 -2.11 -12.19 -0.77
C HIS A 398 -2.04 -12.41 -2.28
N THR A 399 -0.87 -12.75 -2.78
CA THR A 399 -0.65 -13.07 -4.19
C THR A 399 -1.43 -14.31 -4.60
N ALA A 400 -1.54 -15.30 -3.72
CA ALA A 400 -2.35 -16.49 -3.95
C ALA A 400 -3.83 -16.18 -4.11
N VAL A 401 -4.39 -15.27 -3.30
CA VAL A 401 -5.77 -14.76 -3.48
C VAL A 401 -5.93 -14.12 -4.85
N ALA A 402 -4.98 -13.28 -5.28
CA ALA A 402 -5.02 -12.66 -6.60
C ALA A 402 -4.91 -13.70 -7.74
N SER A 403 -4.06 -14.70 -7.59
CA SER A 403 -3.93 -15.80 -8.54
C SER A 403 -5.23 -16.61 -8.68
N CYS A 404 -5.93 -16.90 -7.57
CA CYS A 404 -7.26 -17.51 -7.60
C CYS A 404 -8.29 -16.63 -8.33
N ALA A 405 -8.28 -15.32 -8.07
CA ALA A 405 -9.18 -14.39 -8.73
C ALA A 405 -8.94 -14.32 -10.25
N TYR A 406 -7.68 -14.34 -10.67
CA TYR A 406 -7.30 -14.42 -12.08
C TYR A 406 -7.86 -15.69 -12.75
N GLU A 407 -7.66 -16.87 -12.15
CA GLU A 407 -8.17 -18.11 -12.71
C GLU A 407 -9.71 -18.11 -12.81
N LYS A 408 -10.39 -17.65 -11.76
CA LYS A 408 -11.87 -17.55 -11.76
C LYS A 408 -12.36 -16.59 -12.84
N TYR A 409 -11.70 -15.44 -13.02
CA TYR A 409 -12.00 -14.50 -14.09
C TYR A 409 -11.86 -15.15 -15.48
N GLY A 410 -10.74 -15.81 -15.76
CA GLY A 410 -10.50 -16.50 -17.01
C GLY A 410 -11.51 -17.63 -17.25
N ALA A 411 -11.86 -18.40 -16.20
CA ALA A 411 -12.86 -19.46 -16.30
C ALA A 411 -14.26 -18.93 -16.66
N ASP A 412 -14.65 -17.78 -16.08
CA ASP A 412 -15.98 -17.17 -16.28
C ASP A 412 -16.09 -16.46 -17.63
N THR A 413 -15.05 -15.74 -18.05
CA THR A 413 -15.10 -14.83 -19.20
C THR A 413 -14.51 -15.41 -20.47
N LYS A 414 -13.63 -16.42 -20.36
CA LYS A 414 -12.81 -16.94 -21.47
C LYS A 414 -11.90 -15.86 -22.09
N ASP A 415 -11.57 -14.83 -21.31
CA ASP A 415 -10.66 -13.78 -21.73
C ASP A 415 -9.21 -14.32 -21.64
N GLU A 416 -8.51 -14.37 -22.76
CA GLU A 416 -7.13 -14.83 -22.89
C GLU A 416 -6.11 -13.68 -22.89
N THR A 417 -6.56 -12.47 -22.56
CA THR A 417 -5.68 -11.28 -22.48
C THR A 417 -4.59 -11.52 -21.45
N LYS A 418 -3.33 -11.27 -21.83
CA LYS A 418 -2.18 -11.38 -20.93
C LYS A 418 -2.41 -10.58 -19.67
N THR A 419 -2.14 -11.20 -18.53
CA THR A 419 -2.48 -10.61 -17.23
C THR A 419 -1.25 -10.45 -16.35
N VAL A 420 -1.11 -9.26 -15.80
CA VAL A 420 -0.15 -8.94 -14.73
C VAL A 420 -0.84 -9.11 -13.38
N ILE A 421 -0.28 -9.93 -12.51
CA ILE A 421 -0.73 -10.13 -11.13
C ILE A 421 0.22 -9.39 -10.20
N ALA A 422 -0.30 -8.45 -9.40
CA ALA A 422 0.52 -7.76 -8.40
C ALA A 422 0.92 -8.73 -7.28
N SER A 423 2.19 -9.07 -7.21
CA SER A 423 2.78 -9.90 -6.16
C SER A 423 3.26 -9.00 -5.03
N THR A 424 2.47 -8.91 -3.96
CA THR A 424 2.52 -7.80 -3.00
C THR A 424 3.36 -8.05 -1.77
N ALA A 425 3.78 -9.29 -1.52
CA ALA A 425 4.68 -9.62 -0.43
C ALA A 425 5.57 -10.82 -0.77
N SER A 426 6.76 -10.84 -0.18
CA SER A 426 7.62 -12.01 -0.23
C SER A 426 7.00 -13.16 0.58
N PRO A 427 7.11 -14.41 0.12
CA PRO A 427 6.68 -15.58 0.91
C PRO A 427 7.38 -15.67 2.27
N TYR A 428 8.57 -15.12 2.40
CA TYR A 428 9.31 -15.04 3.66
C TYR A 428 8.64 -14.19 4.74
N LYS A 429 7.79 -13.25 4.35
CA LYS A 429 7.03 -12.44 5.30
C LYS A 429 5.92 -13.21 5.99
N PHE A 430 5.39 -14.22 5.32
CA PHE A 430 4.29 -15.08 5.76
C PHE A 430 4.70 -16.55 5.76
N THR A 431 5.96 -16.83 6.11
CA THR A 431 6.60 -18.15 5.99
C THR A 431 5.76 -19.27 6.59
N ARG A 432 5.19 -19.09 7.79
CA ARG A 432 4.35 -20.10 8.42
C ARG A 432 3.14 -20.46 7.57
N SER A 433 2.36 -19.47 7.15
CA SER A 433 1.17 -19.73 6.32
C SER A 433 1.51 -20.39 4.99
N VAL A 434 2.63 -19.99 4.38
CA VAL A 434 3.13 -20.55 3.12
C VAL A 434 3.55 -22.00 3.31
N MET A 435 4.35 -22.30 4.33
CA MET A 435 4.88 -23.65 4.56
C MET A 435 3.78 -24.62 5.00
N GLU A 436 2.85 -24.17 5.86
CA GLU A 436 1.69 -24.99 6.24
C GLU A 436 0.73 -25.23 5.06
N ALA A 437 0.62 -24.30 4.12
CA ALA A 437 -0.15 -24.51 2.90
C ALA A 437 0.49 -25.57 1.99
N ILE A 438 1.83 -25.61 1.92
CA ILE A 438 2.58 -26.62 1.12
C ILE A 438 2.48 -28.00 1.76
N ASP A 439 2.78 -28.13 3.06
CA ASP A 439 2.71 -29.39 3.79
C ASP A 439 2.56 -29.15 5.30
N LYS A 440 1.31 -29.12 5.77
CA LYS A 440 1.00 -28.85 7.18
C LYS A 440 1.51 -29.94 8.13
N GLU A 441 1.52 -31.20 7.70
CA GLU A 441 1.96 -32.31 8.56
C GLU A 441 3.46 -32.21 8.84
N LYS A 442 4.23 -31.83 7.81
CA LYS A 442 5.69 -31.70 7.92
C LYS A 442 6.10 -30.42 8.66
N TYR A 443 5.45 -29.30 8.39
CA TYR A 443 5.94 -27.97 8.78
C TYR A 443 5.21 -27.36 9.98
N GLY A 444 4.02 -27.79 10.32
CA GLY A 444 3.15 -27.14 11.32
C GLY A 444 3.73 -27.02 12.73
N SER A 445 4.64 -27.92 13.12
CA SER A 445 5.28 -27.92 14.45
C SER A 445 6.64 -27.21 14.51
N MET A 446 7.17 -26.75 13.40
CA MET A 446 8.48 -26.09 13.31
C MET A 446 8.43 -24.66 13.86
N SER A 447 9.57 -24.15 14.34
CA SER A 447 9.69 -22.74 14.72
C SER A 447 9.69 -21.83 13.47
N ASP A 448 9.33 -20.55 13.63
CA ASP A 448 9.24 -19.63 12.48
C ASP A 448 10.58 -19.47 11.73
N PHE A 449 11.73 -19.46 12.45
CA PHE A 449 13.02 -19.36 11.79
C PHE A 449 13.50 -20.68 11.17
N ASP A 450 13.11 -21.84 11.73
CA ASP A 450 13.35 -23.13 11.06
C ASP A 450 12.52 -23.21 9.77
N LEU A 451 11.29 -22.68 9.77
CA LEU A 451 10.47 -22.57 8.56
C LEU A 451 11.10 -21.67 7.49
N VAL A 452 11.76 -20.57 7.89
CA VAL A 452 12.52 -19.72 6.96
C VAL A 452 13.63 -20.52 6.29
N ASP A 453 14.39 -21.32 7.06
CA ASP A 453 15.47 -22.15 6.50
C ASP A 453 14.93 -23.26 5.58
N GLU A 454 13.79 -23.87 5.93
CA GLU A 454 13.14 -24.83 5.04
C GLU A 454 12.58 -24.17 3.77
N LEU A 455 11.99 -22.98 3.85
CA LEU A 455 11.53 -22.25 2.68
C LEU A 455 12.68 -21.94 1.72
N ASN A 456 13.84 -21.52 2.23
CA ASN A 456 15.06 -21.32 1.42
C ASN A 456 15.44 -22.61 0.67
N LYS A 457 15.45 -23.76 1.37
CA LYS A 457 15.81 -25.05 0.77
C LYS A 457 14.86 -25.47 -0.36
N ILE A 458 13.54 -25.27 -0.17
CA ILE A 458 12.56 -25.73 -1.15
C ILE A 458 12.35 -24.76 -2.32
N SER A 459 12.49 -23.46 -2.08
CA SER A 459 12.30 -22.44 -3.12
C SER A 459 13.56 -22.14 -3.91
N GLY A 460 14.73 -22.34 -3.31
CA GLY A 460 16.02 -21.90 -3.87
C GLY A 460 16.18 -20.37 -3.91
N VAL A 461 15.26 -19.62 -3.28
CA VAL A 461 15.33 -18.16 -3.16
C VAL A 461 16.06 -17.81 -1.88
N ASP A 462 17.06 -16.94 -1.97
CA ASP A 462 17.83 -16.49 -0.82
C ASP A 462 16.93 -15.84 0.25
N VAL A 463 17.28 -16.05 1.51
CA VAL A 463 16.57 -15.40 2.62
C VAL A 463 16.83 -13.89 2.56
N PRO A 464 15.78 -13.06 2.49
CA PRO A 464 15.98 -11.60 2.41
C PRO A 464 16.69 -11.05 3.67
N ASN A 465 17.54 -10.04 3.47
CA ASN A 465 18.22 -9.36 4.58
C ASN A 465 17.25 -8.89 5.69
N ALA A 466 16.05 -8.47 5.31
CA ALA A 466 14.98 -8.09 6.24
C ALA A 466 14.58 -9.19 7.24
N ILE A 467 14.85 -10.45 6.92
CA ILE A 467 14.58 -11.63 7.78
C ILE A 467 15.88 -12.06 8.48
N GLU A 468 17.01 -12.12 7.74
CA GLU A 468 18.29 -12.53 8.34
C GLU A 468 18.73 -11.57 9.46
N GLU A 469 18.64 -10.26 9.24
CA GLU A 469 19.03 -9.27 10.24
C GLU A 469 18.27 -9.43 11.56
N ILE A 470 17.00 -9.78 11.53
CA ILE A 470 16.17 -9.87 12.74
C ILE A 470 16.43 -11.15 13.55
N ARG A 471 17.09 -12.17 13.00
CA ARG A 471 17.40 -13.42 13.75
C ARG A 471 18.16 -13.12 15.04
N THR A 472 19.15 -12.24 14.95
CA THR A 472 20.07 -11.93 16.06
C THR A 472 19.99 -10.48 16.53
N ALA A 473 19.18 -9.65 15.88
CA ALA A 473 19.09 -8.23 16.22
C ALA A 473 18.59 -8.02 17.66
N PRO A 474 19.23 -7.13 18.44
CA PRO A 474 18.77 -6.80 19.78
C PRO A 474 17.45 -6.02 19.73
N VAL A 475 16.57 -6.30 20.69
CA VAL A 475 15.35 -5.51 20.91
C VAL A 475 15.73 -4.10 21.35
N ARG A 476 15.39 -3.12 20.52
CA ARG A 476 15.68 -1.68 20.75
C ARG A 476 14.50 -0.97 21.40
N HIS A 477 13.29 -1.31 20.99
CA HIS A 477 12.06 -0.69 21.45
C HIS A 477 11.34 -1.62 22.44
N LYS A 478 11.29 -1.21 23.70
CA LYS A 478 10.73 -2.04 24.80
C LYS A 478 9.50 -1.42 25.45
N THR A 479 9.10 -0.23 25.00
CA THR A 479 7.98 0.51 25.59
C THR A 479 6.66 -0.21 25.31
N VAL A 480 5.89 -0.39 26.38
CA VAL A 480 4.52 -0.90 26.33
C VAL A 480 3.67 0.01 27.21
N CYS A 481 2.44 0.33 26.79
CA CYS A 481 1.52 1.17 27.55
C CYS A 481 0.07 0.73 27.37
N ASP A 482 -0.83 1.28 28.17
CA ASP A 482 -2.26 1.21 27.94
C ASP A 482 -2.69 2.25 26.90
N ALA A 483 -3.81 2.01 26.22
CA ALA A 483 -4.31 2.93 25.19
C ALA A 483 -4.54 4.37 25.74
N ALA A 484 -4.88 4.51 27.01
CA ALA A 484 -5.06 5.81 27.67
C ALA A 484 -3.77 6.61 27.82
N ASP A 485 -2.61 5.94 27.82
CA ASP A 485 -1.30 6.58 28.06
C ASP A 485 -0.58 6.96 26.75
N MET A 486 -1.15 6.62 25.59
CA MET A 486 -0.50 6.82 24.28
C MET A 486 -0.10 8.29 24.06
N GLU A 487 -0.93 9.26 24.41
CA GLU A 487 -0.63 10.68 24.25
C GLU A 487 0.59 11.09 25.10
N GLN A 488 0.65 10.65 26.35
CA GLN A 488 1.78 10.96 27.24
C GLN A 488 3.10 10.35 26.71
N ILE A 489 3.03 9.14 26.12
CA ILE A 489 4.20 8.51 25.49
C ILE A 489 4.68 9.33 24.28
N VAL A 490 3.77 9.85 23.46
CA VAL A 490 4.12 10.75 22.35
C VAL A 490 4.84 11.98 22.86
N LYS A 491 4.30 12.66 23.89
CA LYS A 491 4.94 13.81 24.53
C LYS A 491 6.35 13.48 25.03
N THR A 492 6.50 12.35 25.72
CA THR A 492 7.78 11.88 26.24
C THR A 492 8.83 11.69 25.15
N PHE A 493 8.46 11.03 24.04
CA PHE A 493 9.40 10.79 22.93
C PHE A 493 9.79 12.07 22.19
N LEU A 494 8.91 13.06 22.19
CA LEU A 494 9.17 14.37 21.57
C LEU A 494 9.84 15.37 22.54
N GLY A 495 9.98 15.02 23.83
CA GLY A 495 10.53 15.91 24.84
C GLY A 495 9.63 17.12 25.15
N VAL A 496 8.32 16.94 25.01
CA VAL A 496 7.29 17.95 25.31
C VAL A 496 6.63 17.57 26.62
N GLU A 497 6.74 18.46 27.66
CA GLU A 497 6.18 18.24 28.99
C GLU A 497 4.77 18.81 29.12
#